data_39745bd86f5e8dd6a37521758a2ac3ce
#
_entry.id   39745bd86f5e8dd6a37521758a2ac3ce
#
_cell.length_a   1.000
_cell.length_b   1.000
_cell.length_c   1.000
_cell.angle_alpha   90.00
_cell.angle_beta   90.00
_cell.angle_gamma   90.00
#
_symmetry.space_group_name_H-M   'P 1'
#
loop_
_entity.id
_entity.type
_entity.pdbx_description
1 polymer ?
#
loop_
_entity_poly.entity_id
_entity_poly.type
_entity_poly.pdbx_seq_one_letter_code
_entity_poly.pdbx_strand_id
1 'polypeptide(L)'
;GNAYYMELDKLPPRPWSNIIADKNFGTIITEKGGGYTFYRNSRQSKLTDWSNDPVADPLSEGVFFLEDGDLFSVTKSVVKDAEYTAEHGLGYSEFTCNYALMQSVQTEFISGCVKYYLIRLKSFSPKKRTLNAVFFAKPVLGDFVFKTRHNLTAEFSDVLTVTNALSGAEMVMGCSLPLSLYDEIKSYSSGEYVAVSTRVQIEANGETEFYFYLSAGDRAEADVKKALLCQKRKYSHLSDVEISTGDKSLDYLAKWLPYQTYTSRFYGRTGFYQAGGAIGFRDQLQDCLTMLYVNPGAVRSHIITAAAHQFESGDVMHWWHPPMTGVRTKICDDRLFLPLVTAEYIAYTGDKSILSERVPYVKNVRIIGKDVYGEMESTQNSETLLVHCIKAIDSSAIGSDDLLLMGGGDWNDAMDKVGVYGKGETVFGSMFLYYVISKFLQYLPDRRKYVSLMGRLKNGIERSWDGEWYLRAITDDGERLGSSKSDFCRIDLITQSFAVLSGAAEKKRASLAMLSAARKLIDFDNKIIKLLTPPITDNRIGYIGEYPAGVRENGGQYTHGAIWYVIALLESGHDDFAYSLIKMLNPINHSLTSLDVKRYEVEPYVV
;
A
#
# COMPACT_ATOMS: atom_id res chain seq x y z
N GLY A 1 -18.03 -15.42 -7.08
CA GLY A 1 -17.21 -15.37 -5.86
C GLY A 1 -16.34 -14.14 -5.83
N ASN A 2 -15.96 -13.71 -4.65
CA ASN A 2 -15.06 -12.55 -4.43
C ASN A 2 -13.68 -13.07 -3.99
N ALA A 3 -13.16 -14.11 -4.66
CA ALA A 3 -11.90 -14.75 -4.31
C ALA A 3 -11.09 -15.13 -5.55
N TYR A 4 -9.77 -15.12 -5.42
CA TYR A 4 -8.84 -15.66 -6.41
C TYR A 4 -8.47 -17.08 -6.04
N TYR A 5 -8.84 -18.03 -6.91
CA TYR A 5 -8.56 -19.46 -6.74
C TYR A 5 -7.37 -19.88 -7.59
N MET A 6 -6.48 -20.70 -7.03
CA MET A 6 -5.26 -21.18 -7.65
C MET A 6 -5.14 -22.68 -7.48
N GLU A 7 -4.97 -23.40 -8.59
CA GLU A 7 -4.47 -24.77 -8.59
C GLU A 7 -2.94 -24.72 -8.56
N LEU A 8 -2.36 -25.33 -7.55
CA LEU A 8 -0.93 -25.21 -7.30
C LEU A 8 -0.10 -26.38 -7.89
N ASP A 9 -0.51 -26.91 -9.04
CA ASP A 9 0.32 -27.87 -9.80
C ASP A 9 1.70 -27.25 -10.07
N LYS A 10 1.71 -25.95 -10.42
CA LYS A 10 2.90 -25.12 -10.53
C LYS A 10 2.69 -23.87 -9.71
N LEU A 11 3.71 -23.50 -8.94
CA LEU A 11 3.73 -22.20 -8.26
C LEU A 11 3.80 -21.06 -9.29
N PRO A 12 3.21 -19.90 -8.98
CA PRO A 12 3.37 -18.70 -9.80
C PRO A 12 4.84 -18.26 -9.85
N PRO A 13 5.24 -17.42 -10.83
CA PRO A 13 6.65 -17.00 -10.98
C PRO A 13 7.20 -16.23 -9.78
N ARG A 14 6.34 -15.54 -9.05
CA ARG A 14 6.60 -14.83 -7.80
C ARG A 14 5.52 -15.20 -6.80
N PRO A 15 5.74 -15.04 -5.48
CA PRO A 15 4.69 -15.29 -4.50
C PRO A 15 3.48 -14.39 -4.72
N TRP A 16 2.29 -14.98 -4.79
CA TRP A 16 1.02 -14.27 -4.85
C TRP A 16 0.42 -14.19 -3.45
N SER A 17 0.27 -12.97 -2.95
CA SER A 17 -0.05 -12.73 -1.56
C SER A 17 -1.41 -12.08 -1.34
N ASN A 18 -2.03 -12.41 -0.21
CA ASN A 18 -3.18 -11.72 0.35
C ASN A 18 -2.75 -10.96 1.60
N ILE A 19 -3.07 -9.68 1.67
CA ILE A 19 -2.82 -8.85 2.84
C ILE A 19 -4.13 -8.68 3.58
N ILE A 20 -4.17 -9.16 4.82
CA ILE A 20 -5.33 -9.02 5.69
C ILE A 20 -4.91 -8.14 6.86
N ALA A 21 -5.47 -6.94 6.95
CA ALA A 21 -5.14 -6.00 8.01
C ALA A 21 -6.34 -5.18 8.47
N ASP A 22 -6.35 -4.87 9.74
CA ASP A 22 -7.26 -3.95 10.39
C ASP A 22 -6.47 -3.09 11.38
N LYS A 23 -6.99 -1.96 11.77
CA LYS A 23 -6.41 -0.89 12.63
C LYS A 23 -5.03 -1.16 13.25
N ASN A 24 -4.89 -2.22 14.03
CA ASN A 24 -3.68 -2.50 14.80
C ASN A 24 -3.07 -3.88 14.54
N PHE A 25 -3.63 -4.69 13.64
CA PHE A 25 -3.18 -6.05 13.44
C PHE A 25 -3.27 -6.45 11.97
N GLY A 26 -2.29 -7.20 11.48
CA GLY A 26 -2.31 -7.66 10.11
C GLY A 26 -1.31 -8.76 9.82
N THR A 27 -1.51 -9.37 8.66
CA THR A 27 -0.69 -10.46 8.14
C THR A 27 -0.57 -10.40 6.62
N ILE A 28 0.53 -10.88 6.09
CA ILE A 28 0.67 -11.26 4.68
C ILE A 28 0.60 -12.78 4.62
N ILE A 29 -0.08 -13.32 3.63
CA ILE A 29 -0.23 -14.76 3.41
C ILE A 29 0.02 -15.04 1.93
N THR A 30 1.04 -15.84 1.58
CA THR A 30 1.33 -16.23 0.20
C THR A 30 0.57 -17.50 -0.21
N GLU A 31 0.52 -17.81 -1.50
CA GLU A 31 -0.17 -18.98 -2.05
C GLU A 31 0.36 -20.33 -1.53
N LYS A 32 1.58 -20.36 -0.99
CA LYS A 32 2.12 -21.56 -0.34
C LYS A 32 2.13 -21.49 1.19
N GLY A 33 1.44 -20.49 1.77
CA GLY A 33 1.31 -20.30 3.22
C GLY A 33 2.48 -19.58 3.87
N GLY A 34 3.38 -18.95 3.09
CA GLY A 34 4.41 -18.04 3.60
C GLY A 34 3.81 -16.72 4.08
N GLY A 35 4.65 -15.90 4.71
CA GLY A 35 4.23 -14.57 5.17
C GLY A 35 4.69 -14.26 6.58
N TYR A 36 4.09 -13.24 7.19
CA TYR A 36 4.37 -12.81 8.56
C TYR A 36 3.17 -12.08 9.17
N THR A 37 3.19 -11.96 10.49
CA THR A 37 2.16 -11.27 11.28
C THR A 37 2.77 -10.09 12.01
N PHE A 38 2.03 -8.98 12.12
CA PHE A 38 2.46 -7.75 12.79
C PHE A 38 1.36 -7.14 13.66
N TYR A 39 1.80 -6.34 14.65
CA TYR A 39 0.93 -5.59 15.55
C TYR A 39 1.26 -4.10 15.49
N ARG A 40 0.29 -3.23 15.25
CA ARG A 40 0.38 -1.76 15.10
C ARG A 40 1.19 -1.28 13.88
N ASN A 41 2.36 -1.86 13.60
CA ASN A 41 3.22 -1.41 12.51
C ASN A 41 3.88 -2.59 11.81
N SER A 42 3.70 -2.68 10.49
CA SER A 42 4.18 -3.79 9.68
C SER A 42 5.71 -3.88 9.57
N ARG A 43 6.45 -2.83 9.92
CA ARG A 43 7.91 -2.81 9.94
C ARG A 43 8.47 -2.88 11.35
N GLN A 44 8.02 -1.98 12.24
CA GLN A 44 8.65 -1.78 13.54
C GLN A 44 8.16 -2.74 14.63
N SER A 45 7.00 -3.37 14.41
CA SER A 45 6.35 -4.21 15.43
C SER A 45 5.86 -5.53 14.81
N LYS A 46 6.76 -6.20 14.08
CA LYS A 46 6.51 -7.56 13.61
C LYS A 46 6.43 -8.50 14.79
N LEU A 47 5.49 -9.43 14.76
CA LEU A 47 5.44 -10.56 15.69
C LEU A 47 6.34 -11.68 15.17
N THR A 48 6.23 -12.00 13.88
CA THR A 48 7.03 -13.01 13.19
C THR A 48 7.90 -12.38 12.11
N ASP A 49 8.94 -13.08 11.67
CA ASP A 49 9.94 -12.56 10.74
C ASP A 49 9.39 -12.37 9.33
N TRP A 50 9.96 -11.41 8.61
CA TRP A 50 9.69 -11.17 7.21
C TRP A 50 10.99 -11.10 6.42
N SER A 51 11.26 -12.12 5.61
CA SER A 51 12.47 -12.21 4.80
C SER A 51 12.48 -11.25 3.61
N ASN A 52 11.29 -10.91 3.08
CA ASN A 52 11.12 -10.17 1.81
C ASN A 52 11.87 -10.84 0.64
N ASP A 53 11.92 -12.17 0.62
CA ASP A 53 12.61 -12.96 -0.40
C ASP A 53 11.60 -13.58 -1.36
N PRO A 54 11.44 -13.02 -2.59
CA PRO A 54 10.46 -13.52 -3.56
C PRO A 54 10.90 -14.81 -4.28
N VAL A 55 12.10 -15.29 -4.01
CA VAL A 55 12.63 -16.52 -4.63
C VAL A 55 12.43 -17.70 -3.69
N ALA A 56 12.90 -17.60 -2.46
CA ALA A 56 12.78 -18.67 -1.47
C ALA A 56 11.42 -18.68 -0.76
N ASP A 57 10.85 -17.49 -0.50
CA ASP A 57 9.64 -17.28 0.30
C ASP A 57 9.62 -18.19 1.54
N PRO A 58 10.62 -18.04 2.45
CA PRO A 58 10.77 -18.91 3.60
C PRO A 58 9.65 -18.69 4.60
N LEU A 59 9.19 -19.78 5.20
CA LEU A 59 8.14 -19.71 6.22
C LEU A 59 8.67 -19.09 7.50
N SER A 60 7.93 -18.12 8.02
CA SER A 60 8.16 -17.55 9.36
C SER A 60 7.14 -18.04 10.39
N GLU A 61 6.06 -18.63 9.94
CA GLU A 61 4.99 -19.21 10.74
C GLU A 61 4.24 -20.24 9.91
N GLY A 62 3.64 -21.26 10.53
CA GLY A 62 2.89 -22.27 9.79
C GLY A 62 2.58 -23.54 10.59
N VAL A 63 1.84 -24.42 9.96
CA VAL A 63 1.40 -25.69 10.56
C VAL A 63 1.88 -26.88 9.73
N PHE A 64 2.46 -27.85 10.41
CA PHE A 64 2.85 -29.16 9.86
C PHE A 64 2.11 -30.29 10.54
N PHE A 65 2.07 -31.43 9.89
CA PHE A 65 1.55 -32.68 10.42
C PHE A 65 2.61 -33.76 10.31
N LEU A 66 2.68 -34.56 11.36
CA LEU A 66 3.52 -35.75 11.45
C LEU A 66 2.63 -36.97 11.71
N GLU A 67 2.73 -37.97 10.85
CA GLU A 67 2.05 -39.26 11.00
C GLU A 67 3.03 -40.40 10.64
N ASP A 68 3.33 -41.26 11.58
CA ASP A 68 4.23 -42.43 11.40
C ASP A 68 5.59 -42.04 10.74
N GLY A 69 6.12 -40.88 11.04
CA GLY A 69 7.38 -40.34 10.50
C GLY A 69 7.22 -39.60 9.16
N ASP A 70 6.02 -39.56 8.56
CA ASP A 70 5.74 -38.75 7.39
C ASP A 70 5.36 -37.31 7.74
N LEU A 71 6.10 -36.35 7.19
CA LEU A 71 5.90 -34.92 7.39
C LEU A 71 5.10 -34.36 6.18
N PHE A 72 4.00 -33.68 6.43
CA PHE A 72 3.22 -32.97 5.40
C PHE A 72 2.58 -31.69 5.93
N SER A 73 2.05 -30.86 5.02
CA SER A 73 1.31 -29.63 5.35
C SER A 73 0.09 -29.47 4.46
N VAL A 74 -0.88 -28.68 4.90
CA VAL A 74 -2.05 -28.32 4.08
C VAL A 74 -1.66 -27.33 2.98
N THR A 75 -0.70 -26.45 3.29
CA THR A 75 -0.13 -25.53 2.31
C THR A 75 0.96 -26.22 1.49
N LYS A 76 1.30 -25.70 0.31
CA LYS A 76 2.40 -26.25 -0.52
C LYS A 76 3.81 -25.91 0.02
N SER A 77 3.94 -25.71 1.30
CA SER A 77 5.21 -25.46 1.98
C SER A 77 6.04 -26.72 2.18
N VAL A 78 5.39 -27.87 2.37
CA VAL A 78 6.01 -29.20 2.28
C VAL A 78 5.48 -29.87 1.02
N VAL A 79 6.36 -30.03 0.03
CA VAL A 79 5.96 -30.59 -1.28
C VAL A 79 5.81 -32.09 -1.20
N LYS A 80 4.62 -32.61 -1.47
CA LYS A 80 4.29 -34.02 -1.63
C LYS A 80 3.70 -34.27 -3.02
N ASP A 81 3.59 -35.51 -3.42
CA ASP A 81 2.78 -35.92 -4.56
C ASP A 81 1.30 -35.88 -4.15
N ALA A 82 0.72 -34.71 -4.24
CA ALA A 82 -0.60 -34.34 -3.73
C ALA A 82 -1.19 -33.18 -4.53
N GLU A 83 -2.52 -33.09 -4.51
CA GLU A 83 -3.24 -31.95 -5.09
C GLU A 83 -3.29 -30.82 -4.06
N TYR A 84 -2.81 -29.65 -4.45
CA TYR A 84 -2.84 -28.44 -3.63
C TYR A 84 -3.63 -27.33 -4.32
N THR A 85 -4.47 -26.64 -3.54
CA THR A 85 -5.11 -25.40 -4.00
C THR A 85 -4.97 -24.32 -2.96
N ALA A 86 -4.99 -23.05 -3.43
CA ALA A 86 -5.07 -21.88 -2.57
C ALA A 86 -6.18 -20.95 -3.07
N GLU A 87 -6.91 -20.37 -2.14
CA GLU A 87 -7.91 -19.34 -2.41
C GLU A 87 -7.61 -18.11 -1.57
N HIS A 88 -7.41 -16.96 -2.22
CA HIS A 88 -7.31 -15.67 -1.57
C HIS A 88 -8.64 -14.94 -1.67
N GLY A 89 -9.32 -14.79 -0.54
CA GLY A 89 -10.61 -14.11 -0.43
C GLY A 89 -10.52 -12.79 0.35
N LEU A 90 -11.62 -12.06 0.39
CA LEU A 90 -11.72 -10.81 1.16
C LEU A 90 -11.67 -11.12 2.66
N GLY A 91 -10.52 -10.90 3.27
CA GLY A 91 -10.28 -11.10 4.71
C GLY A 91 -9.97 -12.53 5.14
N TYR A 92 -9.66 -13.44 4.21
CA TYR A 92 -9.21 -14.78 4.50
C TYR A 92 -8.34 -15.35 3.36
N SER A 93 -7.55 -16.37 3.69
CA SER A 93 -6.93 -17.28 2.71
C SER A 93 -7.25 -18.71 3.10
N GLU A 94 -7.58 -19.56 2.13
CA GLU A 94 -7.93 -20.96 2.35
C GLU A 94 -7.06 -21.86 1.49
N PHE A 95 -6.55 -22.92 2.07
CA PHE A 95 -5.69 -23.89 1.43
C PHE A 95 -6.34 -25.26 1.53
N THR A 96 -6.23 -26.06 0.46
CA THR A 96 -6.68 -27.45 0.46
C THR A 96 -5.56 -28.35 -0.03
N CYS A 97 -5.38 -29.49 0.65
CA CYS A 97 -4.47 -30.55 0.26
C CYS A 97 -5.20 -31.89 0.29
N ASN A 98 -5.12 -32.64 -0.81
CA ASN A 98 -5.57 -34.01 -0.89
C ASN A 98 -4.35 -34.95 -0.88
N TYR A 99 -4.05 -35.55 0.26
CA TYR A 99 -2.89 -36.40 0.47
C TYR A 99 -3.20 -37.62 1.33
N ALA A 100 -2.65 -38.79 0.98
CA ALA A 100 -2.68 -40.00 1.81
C ALA A 100 -4.07 -40.36 2.37
N LEU A 101 -5.10 -40.42 1.50
CA LEU A 101 -6.50 -40.67 1.87
C LEU A 101 -7.07 -39.67 2.86
N MET A 102 -6.60 -38.43 2.80
CA MET A 102 -7.11 -37.33 3.62
C MET A 102 -7.28 -36.06 2.79
N GLN A 103 -8.40 -35.39 2.98
CA GLN A 103 -8.59 -34.01 2.57
C GLN A 103 -8.36 -33.10 3.78
N SER A 104 -7.46 -32.17 3.63
CA SER A 104 -7.11 -31.19 4.66
C SER A 104 -7.42 -29.80 4.16
N VAL A 105 -8.11 -28.99 4.96
CA VAL A 105 -8.42 -27.59 4.65
C VAL A 105 -7.90 -26.72 5.80
N GLN A 106 -7.17 -25.66 5.46
CA GLN A 106 -6.67 -24.67 6.40
C GLN A 106 -7.16 -23.29 5.97
N THR A 107 -7.94 -22.63 6.83
CA THR A 107 -8.40 -21.25 6.59
C THR A 107 -7.66 -20.30 7.53
N GLU A 108 -6.96 -19.33 6.97
CA GLU A 108 -6.23 -18.30 7.70
C GLU A 108 -6.97 -16.97 7.62
N PHE A 109 -7.16 -16.31 8.76
CA PHE A 109 -7.83 -15.02 8.89
C PHE A 109 -7.44 -14.32 10.19
N ILE A 110 -7.79 -13.04 10.33
CA ILE A 110 -7.60 -12.29 11.57
C ILE A 110 -8.95 -11.93 12.21
N SER A 111 -9.01 -11.84 13.54
CA SER A 111 -10.10 -11.22 14.29
C SER A 111 -9.52 -10.53 15.51
N GLY A 112 -9.81 -9.24 15.69
CA GLY A 112 -9.11 -8.44 16.70
C GLY A 112 -7.60 -8.44 16.48
N CYS A 113 -6.82 -8.73 17.52
CA CYS A 113 -5.36 -8.89 17.44
C CYS A 113 -4.92 -10.36 17.45
N VAL A 114 -5.70 -11.22 16.81
CA VAL A 114 -5.47 -12.67 16.72
C VAL A 114 -5.53 -13.13 15.27
N LYS A 115 -4.50 -13.86 14.81
CA LYS A 115 -4.50 -14.63 13.57
C LYS A 115 -4.88 -16.07 13.89
N TYR A 116 -5.80 -16.64 13.12
CA TYR A 116 -6.29 -18.00 13.24
C TYR A 116 -5.83 -18.85 12.08
N TYR A 117 -5.54 -20.11 12.38
CA TYR A 117 -5.31 -21.22 11.46
C TYR A 117 -6.40 -22.26 11.77
N LEU A 118 -7.58 -22.10 11.16
CA LEU A 118 -8.69 -23.05 11.32
C LEU A 118 -8.46 -24.24 10.39
N ILE A 119 -8.36 -25.43 10.97
CA ILE A 119 -7.98 -26.65 10.28
C ILE A 119 -9.11 -27.65 10.35
N ARG A 120 -9.50 -28.20 9.19
CA ARG A 120 -10.43 -29.30 9.05
C ARG A 120 -9.76 -30.44 8.32
N LEU A 121 -9.80 -31.63 8.93
CA LEU A 121 -9.21 -32.85 8.40
C LEU A 121 -10.32 -33.89 8.21
N LYS A 122 -10.48 -34.39 6.99
CA LYS A 122 -11.44 -35.46 6.62
C LYS A 122 -10.68 -36.67 6.12
N SER A 123 -10.75 -37.75 6.88
CA SER A 123 -10.12 -39.02 6.53
C SER A 123 -11.03 -39.92 5.68
N PHE A 124 -10.48 -40.49 4.64
CA PHE A 124 -11.11 -41.55 3.84
C PHE A 124 -10.48 -42.92 4.14
N SER A 125 -9.63 -43.00 5.16
CA SER A 125 -9.03 -44.25 5.64
C SER A 125 -10.06 -45.06 6.42
N PRO A 126 -10.14 -46.38 6.20
CA PRO A 126 -11.00 -47.27 7.00
C PRO A 126 -10.44 -47.52 8.42
N LYS A 127 -9.28 -46.94 8.75
CA LYS A 127 -8.65 -47.04 10.06
C LYS A 127 -8.62 -45.66 10.75
N LYS A 128 -8.69 -45.70 12.08
CA LYS A 128 -8.43 -44.50 12.91
C LYS A 128 -7.02 -44.00 12.67
N ARG A 129 -6.87 -42.69 12.53
CA ARG A 129 -5.58 -42.00 12.36
C ARG A 129 -5.23 -41.18 13.59
N THR A 130 -3.95 -41.03 13.84
CA THR A 130 -3.43 -40.16 14.89
C THR A 130 -2.28 -39.35 14.32
N LEU A 131 -2.44 -38.04 14.32
CA LEU A 131 -1.45 -37.07 13.82
C LEU A 131 -0.88 -36.27 14.98
N ASN A 132 0.36 -35.83 14.83
CA ASN A 132 0.90 -34.75 15.63
C ASN A 132 0.86 -33.47 14.75
N ALA A 133 0.02 -32.51 15.13
CA ALA A 133 -0.05 -31.21 14.48
C ALA A 133 0.92 -30.25 15.19
N VAL A 134 1.86 -29.67 14.44
CA VAL A 134 2.91 -28.77 14.94
C VAL A 134 2.69 -27.38 14.40
N PHE A 135 2.55 -26.40 15.26
CA PHE A 135 2.50 -24.99 14.93
C PHE A 135 3.80 -24.32 15.35
N PHE A 136 4.48 -23.67 14.42
CA PHE A 136 5.76 -22.99 14.65
C PHE A 136 5.69 -21.53 14.25
N ALA A 137 6.56 -20.73 14.87
CA ALA A 137 6.77 -19.33 14.50
C ALA A 137 8.25 -18.95 14.69
N LYS A 138 8.72 -17.98 13.91
CA LYS A 138 9.99 -17.30 14.05
C LYS A 138 9.74 -15.92 14.67
N PRO A 139 9.82 -15.78 16.01
CA PRO A 139 9.46 -14.53 16.68
C PRO A 139 10.49 -13.44 16.43
N VAL A 140 10.00 -12.20 16.23
CA VAL A 140 10.83 -11.00 16.13
C VAL A 140 10.49 -10.01 17.25
N LEU A 141 9.22 -9.75 17.50
CA LEU A 141 8.71 -8.76 18.46
C LEU A 141 9.43 -7.40 18.34
N GLY A 142 9.51 -6.90 17.09
CA GLY A 142 10.21 -5.68 16.76
C GLY A 142 10.43 -5.50 15.25
N ASP A 143 11.53 -4.82 14.88
CA ASP A 143 11.83 -4.53 13.48
C ASP A 143 12.66 -5.63 12.78
N PHE A 144 13.71 -6.15 13.43
CA PHE A 144 14.60 -7.16 12.87
C PHE A 144 15.04 -8.19 13.90
N VAL A 145 15.10 -9.46 13.50
CA VAL A 145 15.52 -10.60 14.34
C VAL A 145 16.87 -10.35 15.02
N PHE A 146 17.87 -9.83 14.30
CA PHE A 146 19.21 -9.61 14.85
C PHE A 146 19.26 -8.58 15.99
N LYS A 147 18.25 -7.68 16.07
CA LYS A 147 18.15 -6.69 17.15
C LYS A 147 17.42 -7.23 18.38
N THR A 148 16.49 -8.13 18.19
CA THR A 148 15.55 -8.55 19.23
C THR A 148 15.83 -9.92 19.83
N ARG A 149 16.42 -10.84 19.07
CA ARG A 149 16.59 -12.26 19.45
C ARG A 149 17.19 -12.51 20.83
N HIS A 150 18.12 -11.66 21.29
CA HIS A 150 18.79 -11.80 22.60
C HIS A 150 17.92 -11.33 23.77
N ASN A 151 16.81 -10.67 23.50
CA ASN A 151 15.88 -10.14 24.49
C ASN A 151 14.57 -10.91 24.53
N LEU A 152 14.45 -12.00 23.75
CA LEU A 152 13.25 -12.82 23.71
C LEU A 152 13.34 -13.89 24.80
N THR A 153 12.27 -14.01 25.57
CA THR A 153 12.03 -15.09 26.53
C THR A 153 10.76 -15.83 26.16
N ALA A 154 10.71 -17.14 26.40
CA ALA A 154 9.56 -17.97 26.11
C ALA A 154 9.10 -18.71 27.35
N GLU A 155 7.82 -18.64 27.68
CA GLU A 155 7.18 -19.32 28.80
C GLU A 155 6.02 -20.16 28.27
N PHE A 156 5.88 -21.37 28.78
CA PHE A 156 4.82 -22.30 28.41
C PHE A 156 3.98 -22.71 29.61
N SER A 157 2.68 -22.61 29.45
CA SER A 157 1.67 -23.15 30.36
C SER A 157 0.61 -23.93 29.58
N ASP A 158 -0.57 -23.36 29.41
CA ASP A 158 -1.63 -23.78 28.47
C ASP A 158 -1.45 -23.18 27.08
N VAL A 159 -0.62 -22.14 26.95
CA VAL A 159 -0.18 -21.48 25.73
C VAL A 159 1.32 -21.21 25.80
N LEU A 160 1.94 -20.96 24.65
CA LEU A 160 3.31 -20.47 24.57
C LEU A 160 3.29 -18.96 24.44
N THR A 161 3.90 -18.26 25.40
CA THR A 161 4.09 -16.80 25.37
C THR A 161 5.54 -16.48 25.12
N VAL A 162 5.81 -15.65 24.12
CA VAL A 162 7.14 -15.09 23.82
C VAL A 162 7.09 -13.59 24.12
N THR A 163 8.02 -13.12 24.95
CA THR A 163 8.09 -11.72 25.38
C THR A 163 9.43 -11.10 24.99
N ASN A 164 9.42 -9.90 24.49
CA ASN A 164 10.61 -9.08 24.34
C ASN A 164 10.83 -8.27 25.62
N ALA A 165 11.86 -8.63 26.40
CA ALA A 165 12.14 -8.04 27.69
C ALA A 165 12.43 -6.53 27.67
N LEU A 166 12.86 -5.96 26.53
CA LEU A 166 13.13 -4.53 26.40
C LEU A 166 11.89 -3.71 26.07
N SER A 167 11.04 -4.21 25.17
CA SER A 167 9.86 -3.47 24.71
C SER A 167 8.58 -3.84 25.44
N GLY A 168 8.55 -4.97 26.13
CA GLY A 168 7.34 -5.56 26.70
C GLY A 168 6.36 -6.10 25.64
N ALA A 169 6.78 -6.20 24.38
CA ALA A 169 5.95 -6.77 23.33
C ALA A 169 5.77 -8.28 23.53
N GLU A 170 4.57 -8.78 23.33
CA GLU A 170 4.23 -10.18 23.53
C GLU A 170 3.65 -10.82 22.27
N MET A 171 3.96 -12.10 22.07
CA MET A 171 3.33 -12.99 21.10
C MET A 171 2.85 -14.24 21.83
N VAL A 172 1.59 -14.59 21.64
CA VAL A 172 0.98 -15.79 22.22
C VAL A 172 0.66 -16.78 21.11
N MET A 173 1.03 -18.03 21.30
CA MET A 173 0.65 -19.15 20.44
C MET A 173 -0.20 -20.14 21.23
N GLY A 174 -1.39 -20.45 20.71
CA GLY A 174 -2.34 -21.33 21.37
C GLY A 174 -3.11 -22.24 20.41
N CYS A 175 -3.94 -23.13 20.97
CA CYS A 175 -4.73 -24.10 20.23
C CYS A 175 -6.07 -24.33 20.92
N SER A 176 -7.09 -24.78 20.17
CA SER A 176 -8.36 -25.26 20.74
C SER A 176 -8.25 -26.65 21.40
N LEU A 177 -7.15 -27.36 21.18
CA LEU A 177 -6.83 -28.64 21.79
C LEU A 177 -5.68 -28.48 22.79
N PRO A 178 -5.47 -29.45 23.72
CA PRO A 178 -4.34 -29.42 24.64
C PRO A 178 -3.01 -29.34 23.91
N LEU A 179 -2.12 -28.43 24.36
CA LEU A 179 -0.81 -28.19 23.77
C LEU A 179 0.33 -28.84 24.57
N SER A 180 1.43 -29.08 23.87
CA SER A 180 2.73 -29.43 24.42
C SER A 180 3.82 -28.61 23.70
N LEU A 181 4.94 -28.34 24.36
CA LEU A 181 6.12 -27.82 23.66
C LEU A 181 6.62 -28.85 22.64
N TYR A 182 7.08 -28.33 21.50
CA TYR A 182 7.69 -29.15 20.47
C TYR A 182 9.17 -28.75 20.32
N ASP A 183 10.06 -29.59 20.85
CA ASP A 183 11.48 -29.25 20.97
C ASP A 183 12.34 -29.69 19.78
N GLU A 184 11.84 -30.55 18.87
CA GLU A 184 12.61 -31.06 17.74
C GLU A 184 13.00 -30.00 16.71
N ILE A 185 12.25 -28.90 16.59
CA ILE A 185 12.60 -27.76 15.73
C ILE A 185 13.89 -27.08 16.16
N LYS A 186 14.25 -27.12 17.43
CA LYS A 186 15.53 -26.55 17.94
C LYS A 186 16.76 -27.17 17.29
N SER A 187 16.66 -28.38 16.74
CA SER A 187 17.76 -29.07 16.06
C SER A 187 18.01 -28.60 14.64
N TYR A 188 17.04 -27.94 13.99
CA TYR A 188 17.11 -27.52 12.58
C TYR A 188 17.51 -26.06 12.38
N SER A 189 17.37 -25.25 13.37
CA SER A 189 17.71 -23.83 13.30
C SER A 189 18.35 -23.41 14.60
N SER A 190 19.36 -22.62 14.54
CA SER A 190 20.14 -21.99 15.61
C SER A 190 19.34 -21.32 16.77
N GLY A 191 18.22 -21.90 17.21
CA GLY A 191 17.34 -21.38 18.26
C GLY A 191 16.44 -20.23 17.83
N GLU A 192 16.22 -20.03 16.53
CA GLU A 192 15.43 -18.92 15.99
C GLU A 192 13.91 -19.17 15.97
N TYR A 193 13.46 -20.43 16.09
CA TYR A 193 12.04 -20.81 16.04
C TYR A 193 11.52 -21.26 17.40
N VAL A 194 10.24 -21.04 17.62
CA VAL A 194 9.46 -21.63 18.71
C VAL A 194 8.34 -22.47 18.13
N ALA A 195 7.98 -23.57 18.81
CA ALA A 195 6.91 -24.43 18.34
C ALA A 195 6.12 -25.07 19.47
N VAL A 196 4.86 -25.33 19.17
CA VAL A 196 3.93 -26.09 20.01
C VAL A 196 3.30 -27.20 19.19
N SER A 197 2.84 -28.27 19.82
CA SER A 197 2.18 -29.36 19.15
C SER A 197 0.95 -29.85 19.90
N THR A 198 0.03 -30.46 19.12
CA THR A 198 -1.14 -31.13 19.67
C THR A 198 -1.38 -32.44 18.96
N ARG A 199 -1.89 -33.43 19.72
CA ARG A 199 -2.25 -34.73 19.18
C ARG A 199 -3.68 -34.70 18.66
N VAL A 200 -3.85 -34.99 17.37
CA VAL A 200 -5.14 -35.00 16.68
C VAL A 200 -5.53 -36.43 16.35
N GLN A 201 -6.73 -36.85 16.73
CA GLN A 201 -7.30 -38.15 16.42
C GLN A 201 -8.44 -37.99 15.43
N ILE A 202 -8.47 -38.85 14.39
CA ILE A 202 -9.52 -38.89 13.38
C ILE A 202 -10.05 -40.30 13.29
N GLU A 203 -11.33 -40.50 13.52
CA GLU A 203 -11.97 -41.83 13.41
C GLU A 203 -11.96 -42.30 11.95
N ALA A 204 -12.15 -43.63 11.76
CA ALA A 204 -12.24 -44.22 10.43
C ALA A 204 -13.32 -43.55 9.58
N ASN A 205 -12.99 -43.09 8.38
CA ASN A 205 -13.86 -42.27 7.51
C ASN A 205 -14.48 -41.05 8.21
N GLY A 206 -13.83 -40.54 9.24
CA GLY A 206 -14.28 -39.44 10.09
C GLY A 206 -13.70 -38.08 9.70
N GLU A 207 -14.17 -37.07 10.41
CA GLU A 207 -13.74 -35.69 10.26
C GLU A 207 -13.44 -35.09 11.63
N THR A 208 -12.44 -34.20 11.70
CA THR A 208 -12.12 -33.42 12.89
C THR A 208 -11.79 -31.99 12.52
N GLU A 209 -12.05 -31.07 13.44
CA GLU A 209 -11.75 -29.66 13.26
C GLU A 209 -11.16 -29.08 14.54
N PHE A 210 -10.14 -28.25 14.38
CA PHE A 210 -9.47 -27.54 15.47
C PHE A 210 -8.79 -26.29 14.89
N TYR A 211 -8.22 -25.46 15.76
CA TYR A 211 -7.48 -24.30 15.29
C TYR A 211 -6.24 -24.03 16.16
N PHE A 212 -5.21 -23.51 15.52
CA PHE A 212 -4.15 -22.77 16.17
C PHE A 212 -4.40 -21.27 16.03
N TYR A 213 -3.78 -20.49 16.92
CA TYR A 213 -3.79 -19.05 16.83
C TYR A 213 -2.45 -18.43 17.25
N LEU A 214 -2.20 -17.24 16.69
CA LEU A 214 -1.09 -16.37 17.03
C LEU A 214 -1.64 -14.98 17.32
N SER A 215 -1.27 -14.37 18.43
CA SER A 215 -1.80 -13.08 18.86
C SER A 215 -0.75 -12.16 19.47
N ALA A 216 -1.13 -10.89 19.65
CA ALA A 216 -0.33 -9.87 20.34
C ALA A 216 -0.77 -9.74 21.82
N GLY A 217 -0.75 -10.84 22.56
CA GLY A 217 -1.18 -10.90 23.96
C GLY A 217 -2.64 -11.29 24.19
N ASP A 218 -3.50 -11.19 23.18
CA ASP A 218 -4.93 -11.52 23.29
C ASP A 218 -5.16 -13.05 23.26
N ARG A 219 -6.25 -13.50 23.90
CA ARG A 219 -6.71 -14.89 23.77
C ARG A 219 -7.69 -15.05 22.58
N ALA A 220 -7.76 -16.28 22.06
CA ALA A 220 -8.70 -16.63 20.99
C ALA A 220 -10.17 -16.38 21.41
N GLU A 221 -10.99 -16.05 20.42
CA GLU A 221 -12.45 -15.97 20.60
C GLU A 221 -13.04 -17.36 20.86
N ALA A 222 -14.12 -17.41 21.64
CA ALA A 222 -14.78 -18.65 22.00
C ALA A 222 -15.45 -19.35 20.78
N ASP A 223 -15.89 -18.57 19.78
CA ASP A 223 -16.54 -19.06 18.54
C ASP A 223 -15.79 -18.57 17.31
N VAL A 224 -14.79 -19.33 16.90
CA VAL A 224 -13.92 -19.01 15.76
C VAL A 224 -14.66 -19.02 14.42
N LYS A 225 -15.68 -19.88 14.27
CA LYS A 225 -16.51 -19.88 13.04
C LYS A 225 -17.32 -18.61 12.91
N LYS A 226 -17.90 -18.14 14.00
CA LYS A 226 -18.60 -16.86 14.03
C LYS A 226 -17.62 -15.71 13.76
N ALA A 227 -16.43 -15.74 14.33
CA ALA A 227 -15.38 -14.77 14.06
C ALA A 227 -15.04 -14.72 12.55
N LEU A 228 -14.81 -15.86 11.90
CA LEU A 228 -14.57 -15.95 10.46
C LEU A 228 -15.73 -15.36 9.64
N LEU A 229 -16.97 -15.70 9.97
CA LEU A 229 -18.15 -15.16 9.29
C LEU A 229 -18.25 -13.64 9.46
N CYS A 230 -17.96 -13.12 10.63
CA CYS A 230 -17.93 -11.67 10.91
C CYS A 230 -16.84 -10.98 10.07
N GLN A 231 -15.66 -11.57 9.96
CA GLN A 231 -14.59 -11.01 9.13
C GLN A 231 -14.93 -11.04 7.64
N LYS A 232 -15.41 -12.16 7.12
CA LYS A 232 -15.88 -12.25 5.72
C LYS A 232 -16.94 -11.19 5.42
N ARG A 233 -17.90 -10.96 6.31
CA ARG A 233 -18.91 -9.89 6.17
C ARG A 233 -18.27 -8.50 6.20
N LYS A 234 -17.41 -8.22 7.19
CA LYS A 234 -16.73 -6.94 7.33
C LYS A 234 -16.00 -6.52 6.06
N TYR A 235 -15.18 -7.42 5.50
CA TYR A 235 -14.41 -7.10 4.31
C TYR A 235 -15.26 -7.10 3.04
N SER A 236 -16.33 -7.90 2.97
CA SER A 236 -17.26 -7.83 1.84
C SER A 236 -18.02 -6.50 1.78
N HIS A 237 -18.28 -5.85 2.92
CA HIS A 237 -18.88 -4.50 2.94
C HIS A 237 -18.00 -3.41 2.31
N LEU A 238 -16.68 -3.62 2.21
CA LEU A 238 -15.80 -2.72 1.43
C LEU A 238 -16.11 -2.74 -0.07
N SER A 239 -16.83 -3.77 -0.53
CA SER A 239 -17.24 -3.97 -1.92
C SER A 239 -18.75 -3.78 -2.12
N ASP A 240 -19.46 -3.13 -1.19
CA ASP A 240 -20.91 -2.88 -1.29
C ASP A 240 -21.24 -1.85 -2.40
N VAL A 241 -20.26 -1.07 -2.85
CA VAL A 241 -20.40 -0.26 -4.07
C VAL A 241 -20.31 -1.19 -5.27
N GLU A 242 -21.47 -1.49 -5.85
CA GLU A 242 -21.54 -2.35 -7.03
C GLU A 242 -21.21 -1.56 -8.30
N ILE A 243 -20.19 -2.00 -9.02
CA ILE A 243 -19.81 -1.47 -10.32
C ILE A 243 -20.07 -2.56 -11.35
N SER A 244 -20.91 -2.25 -12.36
CA SER A 244 -21.22 -3.14 -13.47
C SER A 244 -21.03 -2.40 -14.79
N THR A 245 -19.92 -2.68 -15.45
CA THR A 245 -19.55 -2.05 -16.73
C THR A 245 -19.84 -2.95 -17.93
N GLY A 246 -20.17 -4.24 -17.69
CA GLY A 246 -20.25 -5.29 -18.71
C GLY A 246 -18.88 -5.91 -19.04
N ASP A 247 -17.77 -5.33 -18.59
CA ASP A 247 -16.44 -5.94 -18.64
C ASP A 247 -16.17 -6.68 -17.32
N LYS A 248 -16.25 -8.00 -17.37
CA LYS A 248 -16.10 -8.85 -16.18
C LYS A 248 -14.76 -8.67 -15.47
N SER A 249 -13.68 -8.40 -16.20
CA SER A 249 -12.35 -8.21 -15.59
C SER A 249 -12.30 -6.90 -14.80
N LEU A 250 -12.92 -5.85 -15.32
CA LEU A 250 -13.01 -4.57 -14.61
C LEU A 250 -13.98 -4.64 -13.43
N ASP A 251 -15.15 -5.25 -13.61
CA ASP A 251 -16.16 -5.43 -12.56
C ASP A 251 -15.57 -6.26 -11.39
N TYR A 252 -14.74 -7.27 -11.70
CA TYR A 252 -14.09 -8.10 -10.70
C TYR A 252 -12.98 -7.32 -9.95
N LEU A 253 -12.12 -6.62 -10.68
CA LEU A 253 -11.07 -5.79 -10.09
C LEU A 253 -11.66 -4.71 -9.19
N ALA A 254 -12.75 -4.06 -9.61
CA ALA A 254 -13.42 -3.01 -8.84
C ALA A 254 -13.89 -3.46 -7.45
N LYS A 255 -14.16 -4.76 -7.25
CA LYS A 255 -14.49 -5.33 -5.94
C LYS A 255 -13.27 -5.50 -5.03
N TRP A 256 -12.08 -5.71 -5.63
CA TRP A 256 -10.83 -5.92 -4.88
C TRP A 256 -10.13 -4.62 -4.51
N LEU A 257 -10.23 -3.58 -5.32
CA LEU A 257 -9.53 -2.31 -5.09
C LEU A 257 -9.84 -1.67 -3.72
N PRO A 258 -11.11 -1.54 -3.27
CA PRO A 258 -11.40 -1.01 -1.94
C PRO A 258 -10.82 -1.87 -0.81
N TYR A 259 -10.88 -3.20 -0.95
CA TYR A 259 -10.31 -4.14 0.01
C TYR A 259 -8.79 -3.98 0.12
N GLN A 260 -8.08 -3.96 -1.02
CA GLN A 260 -6.63 -3.77 -1.03
C GLN A 260 -6.21 -2.40 -0.51
N THR A 261 -6.93 -1.34 -0.86
CA THR A 261 -6.67 -0.02 -0.30
C THR A 261 -6.82 -0.02 1.21
N TYR A 262 -7.88 -0.63 1.72
CA TYR A 262 -8.11 -0.74 3.16
C TYR A 262 -7.03 -1.55 3.87
N THR A 263 -6.73 -2.75 3.37
CA THR A 263 -5.84 -3.71 4.05
C THR A 263 -4.36 -3.39 3.83
N SER A 264 -3.93 -3.15 2.59
CA SER A 264 -2.51 -3.00 2.28
C SER A 264 -2.04 -1.54 2.37
N ARG A 265 -2.88 -0.56 1.99
CA ARG A 265 -2.47 0.85 1.95
C ARG A 265 -2.83 1.60 3.23
N PHE A 266 -4.08 1.50 3.67
CA PHE A 266 -4.58 2.33 4.77
C PHE A 266 -4.15 1.81 6.15
N TYR A 267 -4.37 0.52 6.46
CA TYR A 267 -4.03 -0.06 7.75
C TYR A 267 -2.72 -0.84 7.78
N GLY A 268 -2.47 -1.70 6.80
CA GLY A 268 -1.27 -2.54 6.75
C GLY A 268 0.00 -1.76 6.44
N ARG A 269 -0.08 -0.83 5.50
CA ARG A 269 1.07 -0.09 4.95
C ARG A 269 2.20 -1.05 4.59
N THR A 270 1.82 -2.11 3.89
CA THR A 270 2.70 -3.22 3.56
C THR A 270 2.29 -3.86 2.23
N GLY A 271 3.26 -4.44 1.57
CA GLY A 271 3.11 -5.31 0.41
C GLY A 271 4.22 -6.34 0.43
N PHE A 272 4.15 -7.35 -0.43
CA PHE A 272 5.16 -8.40 -0.45
C PHE A 272 6.58 -7.80 -0.59
N TYR A 273 6.78 -6.86 -1.51
CA TYR A 273 8.08 -6.26 -1.79
C TYR A 273 8.44 -5.05 -0.91
N GLN A 274 7.48 -4.50 -0.18
CA GLN A 274 7.68 -3.29 0.62
C GLN A 274 6.88 -3.36 1.93
N ALA A 275 7.47 -3.94 2.96
CA ALA A 275 6.96 -3.90 4.33
C ALA A 275 7.45 -2.63 5.04
N GLY A 276 7.04 -1.45 4.53
CA GLY A 276 7.55 -0.15 4.96
C GLY A 276 6.96 0.37 6.27
N GLY A 277 5.70 0.08 6.54
CA GLY A 277 4.97 0.51 7.74
C GLY A 277 4.82 2.03 7.92
N ALA A 278 5.39 2.83 7.04
CA ALA A 278 5.32 4.28 7.10
C ALA A 278 3.94 4.80 6.68
N ILE A 279 3.56 5.95 7.22
CA ILE A 279 2.42 6.74 6.79
C ILE A 279 3.00 7.90 5.98
N GLY A 280 2.73 7.95 4.66
CA GLY A 280 3.07 9.06 3.80
C GLY A 280 1.98 10.13 3.88
N PHE A 281 2.35 11.39 3.99
CA PHE A 281 1.37 12.47 4.08
C PHE A 281 0.48 12.52 2.84
N ARG A 282 1.09 12.62 1.69
CA ARG A 282 0.45 12.63 0.37
C ARG A 282 -0.23 11.30 0.07
N ASP A 283 0.50 10.18 0.30
CA ASP A 283 0.06 8.85 -0.10
C ASP A 283 -1.24 8.44 0.58
N GLN A 284 -1.29 8.45 1.93
CA GLN A 284 -2.48 8.02 2.64
C GLN A 284 -3.64 9.00 2.56
N LEU A 285 -3.40 10.31 2.41
CA LEU A 285 -4.48 11.25 2.11
C LEU A 285 -5.16 10.91 0.80
N GLN A 286 -4.39 10.52 -0.23
CA GLN A 286 -4.94 10.10 -1.50
C GLN A 286 -5.59 8.71 -1.43
N ASP A 287 -4.94 7.74 -0.77
CA ASP A 287 -5.48 6.40 -0.55
C ASP A 287 -6.85 6.45 0.15
N CYS A 288 -7.04 7.35 1.12
CA CYS A 288 -8.27 7.44 1.88
C CYS A 288 -9.47 7.95 1.04
N LEU A 289 -9.26 8.56 -0.13
CA LEU A 289 -10.36 8.95 -1.03
C LEU A 289 -11.19 7.74 -1.47
N THR A 290 -10.57 6.56 -1.62
CA THR A 290 -11.29 5.31 -1.90
C THR A 290 -12.29 4.97 -0.78
N MET A 291 -11.97 5.35 0.47
CA MET A 291 -12.82 5.11 1.63
C MET A 291 -14.02 6.05 1.73
N LEU A 292 -14.09 7.12 0.95
CA LEU A 292 -15.25 8.02 0.94
C LEU A 292 -16.57 7.27 0.70
N TYR A 293 -16.52 6.26 -0.18
CA TYR A 293 -17.71 5.50 -0.59
C TYR A 293 -18.13 4.42 0.43
N VAL A 294 -17.23 3.97 1.30
CA VAL A 294 -17.46 2.85 2.21
C VAL A 294 -17.33 3.21 3.68
N ASN A 295 -16.46 4.16 4.05
CA ASN A 295 -16.25 4.59 5.43
C ASN A 295 -15.79 6.06 5.53
N PRO A 296 -16.66 7.04 5.28
CA PRO A 296 -16.32 8.47 5.37
C PRO A 296 -15.75 8.90 6.73
N GLY A 297 -16.15 8.21 7.81
CA GLY A 297 -15.63 8.48 9.15
C GLY A 297 -14.13 8.18 9.29
N ALA A 298 -13.62 7.14 8.60
CA ALA A 298 -12.19 6.85 8.54
C ALA A 298 -11.43 7.95 7.78
N VAL A 299 -12.00 8.47 6.68
CA VAL A 299 -11.44 9.60 5.92
C VAL A 299 -11.34 10.84 6.80
N ARG A 300 -12.41 11.19 7.50
CA ARG A 300 -12.43 12.32 8.44
C ARG A 300 -11.31 12.20 9.49
N SER A 301 -11.20 11.03 10.10
CA SER A 301 -10.16 10.78 11.11
C SER A 301 -8.76 10.91 10.53
N HIS A 302 -8.56 10.44 9.29
CA HIS A 302 -7.24 10.50 8.63
C HIS A 302 -6.86 11.93 8.23
N ILE A 303 -7.79 12.75 7.75
CA ILE A 303 -7.57 14.17 7.48
C ILE A 303 -7.07 14.89 8.75
N ILE A 304 -7.70 14.65 9.90
CA ILE A 304 -7.28 15.22 11.19
C ILE A 304 -5.89 14.70 11.59
N THR A 305 -5.62 13.40 11.40
CA THR A 305 -4.30 12.81 11.67
C THR A 305 -3.22 13.47 10.79
N ALA A 306 -3.47 13.64 9.50
CA ALA A 306 -2.54 14.29 8.59
C ALA A 306 -2.29 15.75 9.01
N ALA A 307 -3.33 16.52 9.32
CA ALA A 307 -3.19 17.89 9.80
C ALA A 307 -2.33 17.99 11.07
N ALA A 308 -2.42 17.00 11.99
CA ALA A 308 -1.59 16.93 13.19
C ALA A 308 -0.09 16.65 12.90
N HIS A 309 0.27 16.38 11.64
CA HIS A 309 1.66 16.19 11.18
C HIS A 309 2.13 17.37 10.31
N GLN A 310 1.46 18.51 10.39
CA GLN A 310 1.85 19.78 9.76
C GLN A 310 2.65 20.64 10.74
N PHE A 311 3.69 21.32 10.24
CA PHE A 311 4.45 22.33 10.97
C PHE A 311 3.74 23.70 10.91
N GLU A 312 4.02 24.58 11.89
CA GLU A 312 3.43 25.93 11.91
C GLU A 312 3.76 26.78 10.67
N SER A 313 4.86 26.47 9.99
CA SER A 313 5.27 27.06 8.71
C SER A 313 4.41 26.63 7.52
N GLY A 314 3.54 25.66 7.68
CA GLY A 314 2.63 25.17 6.64
C GLY A 314 3.14 23.96 5.85
N ASP A 315 4.42 23.63 5.93
CA ASP A 315 4.99 22.37 5.43
C ASP A 315 4.64 21.19 6.34
N VAL A 316 4.92 19.96 5.90
CA VAL A 316 4.42 18.75 6.54
C VAL A 316 5.53 17.73 6.73
N MET A 317 5.29 16.71 7.55
CA MET A 317 6.09 15.49 7.52
C MET A 317 5.81 14.77 6.20
N HIS A 318 6.85 14.47 5.43
CA HIS A 318 6.71 13.73 4.18
C HIS A 318 6.18 12.31 4.44
N TRP A 319 6.77 11.63 5.41
CA TRP A 319 6.27 10.37 5.96
C TRP A 319 6.71 10.19 7.42
N TRP A 320 5.98 9.32 8.15
CA TRP A 320 6.31 9.00 9.54
C TRP A 320 5.93 7.58 9.92
N HIS A 321 6.56 7.09 10.96
CA HIS A 321 6.13 5.93 11.72
C HIS A 321 5.47 6.39 13.03
N PRO A 322 4.41 5.70 13.51
CA PRO A 322 3.83 6.00 14.81
C PRO A 322 4.86 5.86 15.96
N PRO A 323 4.83 6.71 17.00
CA PRO A 323 3.85 7.77 17.14
C PRO A 323 4.13 8.99 16.25
N MET A 324 5.37 9.45 16.08
CA MET A 324 5.75 10.67 15.34
C MET A 324 7.23 10.70 14.95
N THR A 325 7.80 9.58 14.53
CA THR A 325 9.19 9.56 14.03
C THR A 325 9.18 9.54 12.51
N GLY A 326 9.75 10.55 11.86
CA GLY A 326 9.67 10.61 10.39
C GLY A 326 10.54 11.69 9.77
N VAL A 327 10.23 12.02 8.53
CA VAL A 327 11.03 12.90 7.68
C VAL A 327 10.26 14.18 7.36
N ARG A 328 10.93 15.30 7.55
CA ARG A 328 10.52 16.62 7.04
C ARG A 328 11.33 16.92 5.78
N THR A 329 10.66 17.25 4.67
CA THR A 329 11.29 17.54 3.38
C THR A 329 10.92 18.94 2.89
N LYS A 330 11.54 19.34 1.77
CA LYS A 330 11.16 20.54 1.02
C LYS A 330 10.35 20.19 -0.24
N ILE A 331 9.74 19.00 -0.30
CA ILE A 331 8.84 18.60 -1.38
C ILE A 331 7.64 19.56 -1.41
N CYS A 332 7.31 20.07 -2.59
CA CYS A 332 6.39 21.21 -2.69
C CYS A 332 4.90 20.82 -2.70
N ASP A 333 4.54 19.60 -3.09
CA ASP A 333 3.15 19.19 -3.30
C ASP A 333 2.54 18.40 -2.13
N ASP A 334 3.33 17.76 -1.26
CA ASP A 334 2.82 16.96 -0.13
C ASP A 334 1.69 17.65 0.65
N ARG A 335 1.94 18.87 1.08
CA ARG A 335 1.01 19.67 1.88
C ARG A 335 -0.29 20.01 1.18
N LEU A 336 -0.27 20.04 -0.18
CA LEU A 336 -1.43 20.42 -0.98
C LEU A 336 -2.52 19.33 -1.00
N PHE A 337 -2.17 18.09 -0.65
CA PHE A 337 -3.15 17.03 -0.52
C PHE A 337 -4.09 17.24 0.67
N LEU A 338 -3.69 17.96 1.72
CA LEU A 338 -4.58 18.25 2.86
C LEU A 338 -5.82 19.08 2.45
N PRO A 339 -5.69 20.28 1.85
CA PRO A 339 -6.86 21.03 1.38
C PRO A 339 -7.62 20.29 0.26
N LEU A 340 -6.94 19.56 -0.63
CA LEU A 340 -7.60 18.80 -1.69
C LEU A 340 -8.54 17.74 -1.11
N VAL A 341 -8.02 16.85 -0.27
CA VAL A 341 -8.80 15.74 0.29
C VAL A 341 -9.89 16.26 1.24
N THR A 342 -9.63 17.34 1.96
CA THR A 342 -10.66 18.02 2.77
C THR A 342 -11.81 18.55 1.89
N ALA A 343 -11.51 19.15 0.73
CA ALA A 343 -12.54 19.63 -0.20
C ALA A 343 -13.36 18.46 -0.77
N GLU A 344 -12.71 17.38 -1.19
CA GLU A 344 -13.40 16.18 -1.72
C GLU A 344 -14.26 15.50 -0.64
N TYR A 345 -13.75 15.40 0.61
CA TYR A 345 -14.52 14.90 1.75
C TYR A 345 -15.80 15.73 1.98
N ILE A 346 -15.68 17.07 2.02
CA ILE A 346 -16.85 17.95 2.21
C ILE A 346 -17.80 17.86 1.02
N ALA A 347 -17.28 17.79 -0.19
CA ALA A 347 -18.10 17.68 -1.41
C ALA A 347 -18.95 16.39 -1.39
N TYR A 348 -18.37 15.28 -0.91
CA TYR A 348 -19.06 14.01 -0.83
C TYR A 348 -20.04 13.92 0.34
N THR A 349 -19.64 14.36 1.54
CA THR A 349 -20.40 14.15 2.78
C THR A 349 -21.30 15.32 3.16
N GLY A 350 -21.02 16.54 2.69
CA GLY A 350 -21.63 17.78 3.16
C GLY A 350 -21.12 18.25 4.52
N ASP A 351 -20.22 17.51 5.19
CA ASP A 351 -19.72 17.82 6.53
C ASP A 351 -18.69 18.97 6.54
N LYS A 352 -19.22 20.19 6.61
CA LYS A 352 -18.37 21.40 6.76
C LYS A 352 -17.84 21.58 8.19
N SER A 353 -18.35 20.84 9.18
CA SER A 353 -17.95 20.97 10.59
C SER A 353 -16.47 20.60 10.78
N ILE A 354 -15.93 19.73 9.91
CA ILE A 354 -14.52 19.33 9.91
C ILE A 354 -13.57 20.55 9.86
N LEU A 355 -13.95 21.62 9.15
CA LEU A 355 -13.13 22.83 9.02
C LEU A 355 -12.92 23.55 10.36
N SER A 356 -13.79 23.33 11.34
CA SER A 356 -13.72 23.94 12.67
C SER A 356 -12.96 23.09 13.68
N GLU A 357 -12.57 21.86 13.33
CA GLU A 357 -11.78 20.98 14.20
C GLU A 357 -10.44 21.60 14.55
N ARG A 358 -10.12 21.65 15.84
CA ARG A 358 -8.84 22.18 16.31
C ARG A 358 -7.79 21.09 16.34
N VAL A 359 -6.69 21.33 15.64
CA VAL A 359 -5.61 20.37 15.47
C VAL A 359 -4.29 21.01 15.92
N PRO A 360 -3.46 20.34 16.74
CA PRO A 360 -2.14 20.83 17.10
C PRO A 360 -1.18 20.72 15.92
N TYR A 361 -0.15 21.59 15.92
CA TYR A 361 0.99 21.46 15.02
C TYR A 361 2.03 20.49 15.56
N VAL A 362 2.95 20.08 14.68
CA VAL A 362 4.12 19.27 15.06
C VAL A 362 5.39 20.15 15.06
N LYS A 363 6.33 19.81 15.93
CA LYS A 363 7.68 20.39 15.96
C LYS A 363 8.75 19.30 16.04
N ASN A 364 9.95 19.61 15.55
CA ASN A 364 11.10 18.71 15.70
C ASN A 364 11.56 18.70 17.16
N VAL A 365 11.78 17.50 17.73
CA VAL A 365 12.37 17.33 19.05
C VAL A 365 13.84 16.95 18.91
N ARG A 366 14.12 15.98 18.03
CA ARG A 366 15.45 15.45 17.78
C ARG A 366 15.63 15.19 16.30
N ILE A 367 16.75 15.64 15.74
CA ILE A 367 17.11 15.36 14.34
C ILE A 367 18.13 14.21 14.35
N ILE A 368 17.85 13.19 13.53
CA ILE A 368 18.68 12.00 13.36
C ILE A 368 19.05 11.90 11.88
N GLY A 369 20.33 12.11 11.52
CA GLY A 369 20.81 11.99 10.14
C GLY A 369 20.89 13.29 9.36
N LYS A 370 21.25 13.19 8.07
CA LYS A 370 21.49 14.35 7.17
C LYS A 370 20.21 15.00 6.67
N ASP A 371 19.24 14.19 6.30
CA ASP A 371 17.90 14.64 5.97
C ASP A 371 17.17 14.89 7.28
N VAL A 372 16.17 15.72 7.27
CA VAL A 372 15.47 16.13 8.48
C VAL A 372 14.60 14.98 9.01
N TYR A 373 15.24 13.83 9.23
CA TYR A 373 14.67 12.68 9.91
C TYR A 373 14.79 12.87 11.42
N GLY A 374 13.71 12.75 12.15
CA GLY A 374 13.74 12.95 13.58
C GLY A 374 12.50 12.47 14.31
N GLU A 375 12.62 12.51 15.63
CA GLU A 375 11.47 12.42 16.51
C GLU A 375 10.77 13.76 16.54
N MET A 376 9.46 13.74 16.44
CA MET A 376 8.59 14.91 16.46
C MET A 376 7.65 14.82 17.66
N GLU A 377 7.11 15.95 18.10
CA GLU A 377 6.08 15.99 19.11
C GLU A 377 5.00 17.04 18.79
N SER A 378 3.80 16.85 19.29
CA SER A 378 2.73 17.84 19.20
C SER A 378 3.06 19.08 19.99
N THR A 379 2.76 20.23 19.42
CA THR A 379 2.87 21.52 20.12
C THR A 379 1.62 21.80 20.96
N GLN A 380 1.70 22.81 21.85
CA GLN A 380 0.52 23.35 22.55
C GLN A 380 -0.31 24.27 21.64
N ASN A 381 0.29 24.74 20.53
CA ASN A 381 -0.40 25.60 19.58
C ASN A 381 -1.29 24.76 18.67
N SER A 382 -2.57 25.10 18.64
CA SER A 382 -3.56 24.42 17.79
C SER A 382 -4.43 25.43 17.08
N GLU A 383 -4.69 25.17 15.82
CA GLU A 383 -5.56 25.97 14.96
C GLU A 383 -6.67 25.11 14.35
N THR A 384 -7.63 25.76 13.70
CA THR A 384 -8.67 25.01 12.99
C THR A 384 -8.12 24.32 11.74
N LEU A 385 -8.72 23.21 11.32
CA LEU A 385 -8.35 22.55 10.06
C LEU A 385 -8.38 23.51 8.87
N LEU A 386 -9.32 24.47 8.86
CA LEU A 386 -9.34 25.53 7.85
C LEU A 386 -8.02 26.30 7.80
N VAL A 387 -7.46 26.68 8.95
CA VAL A 387 -6.18 27.39 9.03
C VAL A 387 -5.02 26.50 8.59
N HIS A 388 -5.03 25.20 8.92
CA HIS A 388 -4.06 24.23 8.41
C HIS A 388 -4.08 24.17 6.86
N CYS A 389 -5.26 24.09 6.25
CA CYS A 389 -5.41 24.10 4.79
C CYS A 389 -4.95 25.42 4.16
N ILE A 390 -5.26 26.56 4.78
CA ILE A 390 -4.79 27.89 4.34
C ILE A 390 -3.26 27.96 4.38
N LYS A 391 -2.63 27.53 5.47
CA LYS A 391 -1.17 27.51 5.61
C LYS A 391 -0.51 26.59 4.58
N ALA A 392 -1.11 25.44 4.27
CA ALA A 392 -0.62 24.54 3.24
C ALA A 392 -0.56 25.22 1.85
N ILE A 393 -1.59 26.01 1.51
CA ILE A 393 -1.62 26.78 0.26
C ILE A 393 -0.65 27.96 0.32
N ASP A 394 -0.69 28.75 1.38
CA ASP A 394 0.08 30.00 1.52
C ASP A 394 1.59 29.78 1.64
N SER A 395 2.03 28.63 2.11
CA SER A 395 3.45 28.23 2.15
C SER A 395 4.02 27.84 0.77
N SER A 396 3.18 27.85 -0.28
CA SER A 396 3.59 27.55 -1.65
C SER A 396 4.24 28.77 -2.29
N ALA A 397 5.57 28.80 -2.30
CA ALA A 397 6.34 29.92 -2.86
C ALA A 397 6.32 29.90 -4.39
N ILE A 398 6.15 31.08 -4.99
CA ILE A 398 6.09 31.27 -6.44
C ILE A 398 7.39 31.93 -6.92
N GLY A 399 8.00 31.35 -7.93
CA GLY A 399 9.25 31.81 -8.53
C GLY A 399 9.08 32.93 -9.55
N SER A 400 10.16 33.21 -10.28
CA SER A 400 10.25 34.34 -11.23
C SER A 400 9.40 34.15 -12.49
N ASP A 401 9.14 32.91 -12.88
CA ASP A 401 8.33 32.57 -14.04
C ASP A 401 6.83 32.41 -13.71
N ASP A 402 6.40 32.88 -12.52
CA ASP A 402 5.04 32.71 -11.97
C ASP A 402 4.61 31.24 -11.80
N LEU A 403 5.57 30.35 -11.60
CA LEU A 403 5.38 28.94 -11.33
C LEU A 403 5.73 28.62 -9.86
N LEU A 404 5.26 27.48 -9.37
CA LEU A 404 5.58 26.97 -8.04
C LEU A 404 7.05 26.58 -7.95
N LEU A 405 7.77 27.06 -6.92
CA LEU A 405 9.11 26.59 -6.62
C LEU A 405 9.09 25.10 -6.24
N MET A 406 9.96 24.30 -6.88
CA MET A 406 9.98 22.85 -6.71
C MET A 406 10.66 22.41 -5.39
N GLY A 407 11.65 23.18 -4.92
CA GLY A 407 12.35 22.85 -3.68
C GLY A 407 13.10 21.50 -3.79
N GLY A 408 12.79 20.58 -2.90
CA GLY A 408 13.39 19.24 -2.86
C GLY A 408 12.62 18.17 -3.65
N GLY A 409 11.77 18.57 -4.60
CA GLY A 409 10.95 17.69 -5.42
C GLY A 409 9.47 18.09 -5.43
N ASP A 410 8.71 17.39 -6.25
CA ASP A 410 7.26 17.41 -6.26
C ASP A 410 6.75 15.96 -6.16
N TRP A 411 5.62 15.60 -6.80
CA TRP A 411 5.12 14.23 -6.84
C TRP A 411 6.19 13.19 -7.26
N ASN A 412 7.15 13.61 -8.08
CA ASN A 412 8.34 12.82 -8.38
C ASN A 412 9.46 13.20 -7.40
N ASP A 413 9.50 12.51 -6.25
CA ASP A 413 10.51 12.70 -5.20
C ASP A 413 11.95 12.57 -5.74
N ALA A 414 12.12 11.79 -6.80
CA ALA A 414 13.44 11.50 -7.36
C ALA A 414 14.02 12.65 -8.21
N MET A 415 13.24 13.72 -8.47
CA MET A 415 13.71 14.97 -9.08
C MET A 415 14.16 15.99 -8.01
N ASP A 416 14.84 15.53 -6.99
CA ASP A 416 15.14 16.26 -5.74
C ASP A 416 16.17 17.40 -5.89
N LYS A 417 16.83 17.51 -7.06
CA LYS A 417 17.83 18.56 -7.30
C LYS A 417 17.39 19.66 -8.27
N VAL A 418 16.20 19.58 -8.84
CA VAL A 418 15.68 20.58 -9.79
C VAL A 418 15.60 21.99 -9.19
N GLY A 419 15.16 22.09 -7.91
CA GLY A 419 14.95 23.36 -7.24
C GLY A 419 15.69 23.50 -5.91
N VAL A 420 16.77 22.76 -5.69
CA VAL A 420 17.48 22.69 -4.41
C VAL A 420 18.09 24.04 -3.98
N TYR A 421 18.46 24.91 -4.94
CA TYR A 421 18.98 26.25 -4.68
C TYR A 421 17.88 27.33 -4.62
N GLY A 422 16.60 26.93 -4.67
CA GLY A 422 15.44 27.78 -4.43
C GLY A 422 15.03 28.66 -5.61
N LYS A 423 15.43 28.30 -6.85
CA LYS A 423 15.02 28.97 -8.09
C LYS A 423 14.23 28.04 -9.01
N GLY A 424 14.49 26.74 -8.98
CA GLY A 424 13.86 25.77 -9.86
C GLY A 424 12.35 25.68 -9.63
N GLU A 425 11.60 25.65 -10.72
CA GLU A 425 10.15 25.77 -10.76
C GLU A 425 9.52 24.53 -11.42
N THR A 426 8.37 24.08 -10.90
CA THR A 426 7.64 22.92 -11.44
C THR A 426 6.36 23.36 -12.16
N VAL A 427 6.21 22.94 -13.41
CA VAL A 427 4.98 23.21 -14.19
C VAL A 427 3.84 22.33 -13.70
N PHE A 428 4.11 21.01 -13.49
CA PHE A 428 3.15 20.10 -12.89
C PHE A 428 2.66 20.60 -11.52
N GLY A 429 3.57 20.95 -10.61
CA GLY A 429 3.20 21.43 -9.28
C GLY A 429 2.39 22.73 -9.32
N SER A 430 2.64 23.61 -10.32
CA SER A 430 1.86 24.82 -10.55
C SER A 430 0.44 24.52 -11.00
N MET A 431 0.27 23.57 -11.90
CA MET A 431 -1.05 23.07 -12.33
C MET A 431 -1.78 22.42 -11.16
N PHE A 432 -1.07 21.64 -10.34
CA PHE A 432 -1.64 21.00 -9.15
C PHE A 432 -2.06 22.02 -8.08
N LEU A 433 -1.24 23.01 -7.80
CA LEU A 433 -1.60 24.12 -6.89
C LEU A 433 -2.84 24.88 -7.39
N TYR A 434 -2.90 25.18 -8.69
CA TYR A 434 -4.08 25.80 -9.30
C TYR A 434 -5.32 24.94 -9.09
N TYR A 435 -5.23 23.63 -9.34
CA TYR A 435 -6.31 22.67 -9.14
C TYR A 435 -6.79 22.66 -7.69
N VAL A 436 -5.88 22.55 -6.73
CA VAL A 436 -6.18 22.55 -5.29
C VAL A 436 -6.89 23.84 -4.87
N ILE A 437 -6.37 24.99 -5.30
CA ILE A 437 -7.02 26.28 -5.00
C ILE A 437 -8.43 26.31 -5.60
N SER A 438 -8.62 25.84 -6.82
CA SER A 438 -9.94 25.83 -7.47
C SER A 438 -10.97 25.02 -6.69
N LYS A 439 -10.59 23.84 -6.17
CA LYS A 439 -11.44 22.96 -5.34
C LYS A 439 -11.75 23.57 -3.97
N PHE A 440 -10.78 24.25 -3.36
CA PHE A 440 -10.87 24.77 -2.00
C PHE A 440 -11.32 26.24 -1.93
N LEU A 441 -11.42 26.95 -3.06
CA LEU A 441 -11.65 28.40 -3.15
C LEU A 441 -12.87 28.90 -2.38
N GLN A 442 -13.95 28.12 -2.32
CA GLN A 442 -15.18 28.50 -1.62
C GLN A 442 -15.02 28.60 -0.10
N TYR A 443 -13.98 27.98 0.47
CA TYR A 443 -13.69 27.98 1.91
C TYR A 443 -12.63 29.05 2.29
N LEU A 444 -11.95 29.64 1.31
CA LEU A 444 -10.88 30.62 1.54
C LEU A 444 -11.45 32.01 1.89
N PRO A 445 -10.95 32.66 2.96
CA PRO A 445 -11.51 33.92 3.44
C PRO A 445 -11.24 35.11 2.50
N ASP A 446 -10.04 35.17 1.89
CA ASP A 446 -9.69 36.22 0.92
C ASP A 446 -9.64 35.64 -0.51
N ARG A 447 -10.80 35.48 -1.10
CA ARG A 447 -10.92 34.92 -2.46
C ARG A 447 -10.16 35.73 -3.52
N ARG A 448 -10.02 37.06 -3.34
CA ARG A 448 -9.34 37.92 -4.32
C ARG A 448 -7.85 37.63 -4.39
N LYS A 449 -7.20 37.41 -3.23
CA LYS A 449 -5.80 36.99 -3.13
C LYS A 449 -5.57 35.71 -3.96
N TYR A 450 -6.41 34.68 -3.77
CA TYR A 450 -6.23 33.38 -4.41
C TYR A 450 -6.59 33.40 -5.89
N VAL A 451 -7.61 34.17 -6.31
CA VAL A 451 -7.92 34.38 -7.73
C VAL A 451 -6.76 35.10 -8.43
N SER A 452 -6.12 36.08 -7.77
CA SER A 452 -4.92 36.73 -8.30
C SER A 452 -3.75 35.76 -8.45
N LEU A 453 -3.53 34.89 -7.45
CA LEU A 453 -2.50 33.84 -7.50
C LEU A 453 -2.78 32.86 -8.65
N MET A 454 -4.03 32.40 -8.81
CA MET A 454 -4.44 31.55 -9.94
C MET A 454 -4.16 32.23 -11.28
N GLY A 455 -4.40 33.54 -11.40
CA GLY A 455 -4.07 34.31 -12.61
C GLY A 455 -2.58 34.32 -12.93
N ARG A 456 -1.73 34.48 -11.93
CA ARG A 456 -0.25 34.40 -12.07
C ARG A 456 0.17 33.00 -12.51
N LEU A 457 -0.28 31.97 -11.80
CA LEU A 457 0.02 30.56 -12.15
C LEU A 457 -0.38 30.24 -13.58
N LYS A 458 -1.60 30.65 -13.99
CA LYS A 458 -2.05 30.47 -15.36
C LYS A 458 -1.10 31.11 -16.39
N ASN A 459 -0.62 32.32 -16.14
CA ASN A 459 0.32 33.00 -17.02
C ASN A 459 1.66 32.24 -17.09
N GLY A 460 2.19 31.74 -15.96
CA GLY A 460 3.42 30.94 -15.92
C GLY A 460 3.26 29.63 -16.69
N ILE A 461 2.13 28.93 -16.45
CA ILE A 461 1.79 27.68 -17.15
C ILE A 461 1.72 27.92 -18.67
N GLU A 462 1.06 28.97 -19.12
CA GLU A 462 0.95 29.27 -20.55
C GLU A 462 2.29 29.62 -21.21
N ARG A 463 3.23 30.23 -20.47
CA ARG A 463 4.62 30.48 -20.95
C ARG A 463 5.46 29.20 -21.02
N SER A 464 5.03 28.14 -20.32
CA SER A 464 5.72 26.83 -20.32
C SER A 464 5.34 25.95 -21.52
N TRP A 465 4.63 26.47 -22.51
CA TRP A 465 4.27 25.78 -23.74
C TRP A 465 5.49 25.61 -24.68
N ASP A 466 5.82 24.37 -25.06
CA ASP A 466 6.98 24.01 -25.92
C ASP A 466 6.59 23.72 -27.39
N GLY A 467 5.42 24.24 -27.82
CA GLY A 467 4.94 24.08 -29.20
C GLY A 467 3.94 22.95 -29.41
N GLU A 468 4.11 21.80 -28.77
CA GLU A 468 3.22 20.64 -28.85
C GLU A 468 2.71 20.14 -27.48
N TRP A 469 3.41 20.48 -26.38
CA TRP A 469 3.08 20.10 -25.01
C TRP A 469 3.68 21.06 -24.00
N TYR A 470 3.39 20.91 -22.71
CA TYR A 470 3.92 21.71 -21.62
C TYR A 470 5.22 21.13 -21.07
N LEU A 471 6.16 21.98 -20.72
CA LEU A 471 7.39 21.62 -20.01
C LEU A 471 7.04 20.88 -18.70
N ARG A 472 8.00 20.08 -18.20
CA ARG A 472 7.89 19.43 -16.89
C ARG A 472 8.31 20.36 -15.75
N ALA A 473 9.44 21.02 -15.91
CA ALA A 473 10.04 21.90 -14.90
C ALA A 473 11.10 22.80 -15.54
N ILE A 474 11.55 23.82 -14.78
CA ILE A 474 12.70 24.65 -15.06
C ILE A 474 13.67 24.46 -13.89
N THR A 475 14.93 24.10 -14.15
CA THR A 475 15.94 23.89 -13.10
C THR A 475 16.44 25.19 -12.49
N ASP A 476 17.17 25.13 -11.37
CA ASP A 476 17.84 26.28 -10.75
C ASP A 476 18.75 27.04 -11.71
N ASP A 477 19.31 26.35 -12.70
CA ASP A 477 20.20 26.92 -13.74
C ASP A 477 19.44 27.39 -14.99
N GLY A 478 18.10 27.27 -15.01
CA GLY A 478 17.24 27.69 -16.13
C GLY A 478 17.12 26.66 -17.25
N GLU A 479 17.60 25.42 -17.06
CA GLU A 479 17.41 24.32 -18.02
C GLU A 479 15.93 23.91 -18.04
N ARG A 480 15.38 23.70 -19.23
CA ARG A 480 13.97 23.35 -19.46
C ARG A 480 13.79 21.85 -19.59
N LEU A 481 13.26 21.21 -18.54
CA LEU A 481 12.86 19.81 -18.58
C LEU A 481 11.49 19.64 -19.24
N GLY A 482 11.30 18.56 -19.97
CA GLY A 482 10.06 18.32 -20.70
C GLY A 482 10.01 19.06 -22.03
N SER A 483 11.13 19.56 -22.54
CA SER A 483 11.24 20.22 -23.85
C SER A 483 11.53 19.21 -24.95
N SER A 484 10.99 19.47 -26.14
CA SER A 484 11.30 18.73 -27.37
C SER A 484 12.80 18.76 -27.72
N LYS A 485 13.55 19.72 -27.18
CA LYS A 485 14.98 19.94 -27.38
C LYS A 485 15.86 19.26 -26.32
N SER A 486 15.27 18.71 -25.25
CA SER A 486 16.03 18.05 -24.19
C SER A 486 16.59 16.71 -24.66
N ASP A 487 17.73 16.30 -24.13
CA ASP A 487 18.32 14.98 -24.41
C ASP A 487 17.56 13.85 -23.72
N PHE A 488 17.03 14.11 -22.53
CA PHE A 488 16.19 13.22 -21.71
C PHE A 488 14.91 13.94 -21.27
N CYS A 489 13.95 13.20 -20.79
CA CYS A 489 12.64 13.71 -20.33
C CYS A 489 12.05 14.76 -21.28
N ARG A 490 11.94 14.43 -22.57
CA ARG A 490 11.36 15.36 -23.56
C ARG A 490 9.90 15.63 -23.31
N ILE A 491 9.19 14.64 -22.80
CA ILE A 491 7.80 14.74 -22.43
C ILE A 491 7.54 13.92 -21.17
N ASP A 492 6.69 14.44 -20.30
CA ASP A 492 6.25 13.87 -19.04
C ASP A 492 4.73 13.72 -19.02
N LEU A 493 4.21 12.60 -18.53
CA LEU A 493 2.79 12.24 -18.59
C LEU A 493 1.93 13.09 -17.66
N ILE A 494 2.38 13.29 -16.40
CA ILE A 494 1.53 13.92 -15.39
C ILE A 494 1.31 15.40 -15.68
N THR A 495 2.29 16.10 -16.23
CA THR A 495 2.13 17.50 -16.64
C THR A 495 1.07 17.65 -17.71
N GLN A 496 1.06 16.76 -18.72
CA GLN A 496 0.06 16.81 -19.79
C GLN A 496 -1.33 16.44 -19.27
N SER A 497 -1.43 15.50 -18.34
CA SER A 497 -2.68 15.14 -17.69
C SER A 497 -3.26 16.34 -16.89
N PHE A 498 -2.42 17.03 -16.13
CA PHE A 498 -2.84 18.18 -15.34
C PHE A 498 -3.08 19.44 -16.19
N ALA A 499 -2.61 19.51 -17.43
CA ALA A 499 -3.05 20.54 -18.36
C ALA A 499 -4.58 20.51 -18.58
N VAL A 500 -5.19 19.31 -18.52
CA VAL A 500 -6.65 19.13 -18.55
C VAL A 500 -7.23 19.26 -17.15
N LEU A 501 -6.79 18.43 -16.19
CA LEU A 501 -7.41 18.28 -14.88
C LEU A 501 -7.43 19.58 -14.08
N SER A 502 -6.40 20.41 -14.20
CA SER A 502 -6.33 21.69 -13.48
C SER A 502 -7.29 22.75 -14.02
N GLY A 503 -7.63 22.69 -15.31
CA GLY A 503 -8.35 23.78 -16.00
C GLY A 503 -7.54 25.06 -16.16
N ALA A 504 -6.24 25.06 -15.81
CA ALA A 504 -5.37 26.23 -15.93
C ALA A 504 -4.91 26.49 -17.38
N ALA A 505 -4.66 25.40 -18.13
CA ALA A 505 -4.16 25.47 -19.49
C ALA A 505 -5.25 25.89 -20.50
N GLU A 506 -4.82 26.53 -21.60
CA GLU A 506 -5.71 26.82 -22.73
C GLU A 506 -6.18 25.52 -23.36
N LYS A 507 -7.50 25.38 -23.58
CA LYS A 507 -8.15 24.12 -23.98
C LYS A 507 -7.53 23.48 -25.22
N LYS A 508 -7.21 24.27 -26.24
CA LYS A 508 -6.60 23.76 -27.48
C LYS A 508 -5.20 23.22 -27.24
N ARG A 509 -4.40 23.91 -26.41
CA ARG A 509 -3.06 23.44 -26.01
C ARG A 509 -3.14 22.19 -25.14
N ALA A 510 -4.06 22.12 -24.18
CA ALA A 510 -4.31 20.95 -23.36
C ALA A 510 -4.66 19.72 -24.23
N SER A 511 -5.54 19.87 -25.23
CA SER A 511 -5.88 18.79 -26.17
C SER A 511 -4.67 18.33 -27.00
N LEU A 512 -3.83 19.26 -27.47
CA LEU A 512 -2.59 18.93 -28.20
C LEU A 512 -1.59 18.22 -27.29
N ALA A 513 -1.44 18.65 -26.05
CA ALA A 513 -0.58 18.02 -25.05
C ALA A 513 -1.00 16.57 -24.77
N MET A 514 -2.30 16.32 -24.59
CA MET A 514 -2.84 14.97 -24.42
C MET A 514 -2.56 14.08 -25.65
N LEU A 515 -2.74 14.61 -26.85
CA LEU A 515 -2.45 13.88 -28.08
C LEU A 515 -0.95 13.55 -28.23
N SER A 516 -0.09 14.49 -27.86
CA SER A 516 1.38 14.29 -27.88
C SER A 516 1.81 13.24 -26.85
N ALA A 517 1.21 13.26 -25.65
CA ALA A 517 1.41 12.22 -24.63
C ALA A 517 0.97 10.84 -25.15
N ALA A 518 -0.22 10.73 -25.77
CA ALA A 518 -0.68 9.48 -26.37
C ALA A 518 0.34 8.90 -27.36
N ARG A 519 0.82 9.73 -28.28
CA ARG A 519 1.74 9.30 -29.35
C ARG A 519 3.15 8.92 -28.85
N LYS A 520 3.61 9.52 -27.76
CA LYS A 520 5.00 9.39 -27.31
C LYS A 520 5.17 8.48 -26.09
N LEU A 521 4.13 8.34 -25.27
CA LEU A 521 4.24 7.65 -23.98
C LEU A 521 3.45 6.34 -23.92
N ILE A 522 2.45 6.14 -24.79
CA ILE A 522 1.69 4.88 -24.82
C ILE A 522 2.36 3.89 -25.77
N ASP A 523 2.69 2.74 -25.23
CA ASP A 523 3.29 1.61 -25.95
C ASP A 523 2.26 0.46 -25.97
N PHE A 524 1.48 0.38 -27.05
CA PHE A 524 0.43 -0.63 -27.18
C PHE A 524 0.98 -2.05 -27.34
N ASP A 525 2.16 -2.21 -27.94
CA ASP A 525 2.76 -3.52 -28.15
C ASP A 525 3.21 -4.15 -26.82
N ASN A 526 3.73 -3.34 -25.93
CA ASN A 526 4.14 -3.74 -24.60
C ASN A 526 3.06 -3.55 -23.54
N LYS A 527 1.93 -2.94 -23.89
CA LYS A 527 0.79 -2.65 -22.99
C LYS A 527 1.19 -1.81 -21.77
N ILE A 528 1.98 -0.75 -21.98
CA ILE A 528 2.43 0.17 -20.93
C ILE A 528 2.19 1.63 -21.30
N ILE A 529 2.02 2.46 -20.27
CA ILE A 529 1.98 3.91 -20.35
C ILE A 529 3.20 4.45 -19.60
N LYS A 530 4.17 4.97 -20.35
CA LYS A 530 5.43 5.48 -19.79
C LYS A 530 5.17 6.78 -19.03
N LEU A 531 5.83 6.97 -17.90
CA LEU A 531 5.73 8.21 -17.13
C LEU A 531 6.43 9.38 -17.84
N LEU A 532 7.59 9.12 -18.45
CA LEU A 532 8.37 10.10 -19.23
C LEU A 532 9.20 9.40 -20.31
N THR A 533 9.67 10.17 -21.31
CA THR A 533 10.59 9.67 -22.33
C THR A 533 11.45 10.80 -22.93
N PRO A 534 12.74 10.56 -23.32
CA PRO A 534 13.58 9.43 -22.90
C PRO A 534 13.85 9.42 -21.40
N PRO A 535 14.28 8.28 -20.82
CA PRO A 535 14.68 8.22 -19.41
C PRO A 535 15.77 9.22 -19.07
N ILE A 536 15.77 9.71 -17.84
CA ILE A 536 16.78 10.67 -17.32
C ILE A 536 18.06 9.90 -16.99
N THR A 537 19.19 10.41 -17.46
CA THR A 537 20.52 9.86 -17.20
C THR A 537 21.43 10.86 -16.48
N ASP A 538 20.91 12.03 -16.13
CA ASP A 538 21.63 13.12 -15.49
C ASP A 538 21.32 13.24 -14.01
N ASN A 539 22.31 12.97 -13.15
CA ASN A 539 22.17 13.06 -11.70
C ASN A 539 22.05 14.50 -11.16
N ARG A 540 22.21 15.53 -12.03
CA ARG A 540 21.95 16.94 -11.68
C ARG A 540 20.45 17.20 -11.48
N ILE A 541 19.59 16.36 -12.07
CA ILE A 541 18.13 16.44 -11.91
C ILE A 541 17.69 15.83 -10.57
N GLY A 542 18.44 14.86 -10.07
CA GLY A 542 18.15 14.14 -8.84
C GLY A 542 18.57 12.68 -8.90
N TYR A 543 18.22 11.93 -7.85
CA TYR A 543 18.51 10.49 -7.82
C TYR A 543 17.67 9.67 -8.83
N ILE A 544 16.72 10.28 -9.53
CA ILE A 544 16.03 9.66 -10.67
C ILE A 544 17.03 9.19 -11.73
N GLY A 545 18.13 9.91 -11.95
CA GLY A 545 19.19 9.53 -12.88
C GLY A 545 19.97 8.27 -12.47
N GLU A 546 19.83 7.82 -11.22
CA GLU A 546 20.43 6.60 -10.69
C GLU A 546 19.55 5.36 -10.94
N TYR A 547 18.26 5.55 -11.25
CA TYR A 547 17.38 4.45 -11.60
C TYR A 547 17.66 3.96 -13.03
N PRO A 548 17.74 2.65 -13.25
CA PRO A 548 17.82 2.12 -14.61
C PRO A 548 16.67 2.61 -15.49
N ALA A 549 16.91 2.74 -16.78
CA ALA A 549 15.89 3.11 -17.75
C ALA A 549 14.70 2.14 -17.71
N GLY A 550 13.48 2.68 -17.64
CA GLY A 550 12.23 1.91 -17.54
C GLY A 550 11.89 1.42 -16.14
N VAL A 551 12.67 1.80 -15.12
CA VAL A 551 12.41 1.40 -13.73
C VAL A 551 11.86 2.58 -12.94
N ARG A 552 10.79 2.32 -12.16
CA ARG A 552 10.10 3.31 -11.31
C ARG A 552 9.71 4.56 -12.13
N GLU A 553 9.98 5.75 -11.58
CA GLU A 553 9.67 7.04 -12.21
C GLU A 553 10.53 7.34 -13.45
N ASN A 554 11.61 6.59 -13.67
CA ASN A 554 12.56 6.87 -14.78
C ASN A 554 12.16 6.20 -16.09
N GLY A 555 11.00 6.58 -16.62
CA GLY A 555 10.50 6.13 -17.93
C GLY A 555 9.77 4.79 -17.89
N GLY A 556 9.54 4.20 -16.70
CA GLY A 556 8.67 3.04 -16.50
C GLY A 556 7.18 3.44 -16.53
N GLN A 557 6.30 2.44 -16.43
CA GLN A 557 4.91 2.68 -16.11
C GLN A 557 4.77 2.96 -14.62
N TYR A 558 4.27 4.15 -14.29
CA TYR A 558 3.84 4.47 -12.95
C TYR A 558 2.31 4.57 -12.98
N THR A 559 1.63 3.54 -12.48
CA THR A 559 0.18 3.36 -12.68
C THR A 559 -0.64 4.52 -12.15
N HIS A 560 -0.22 5.16 -11.06
CA HIS A 560 -0.84 6.37 -10.51
C HIS A 560 -0.88 7.52 -11.56
N GLY A 561 0.25 7.85 -12.17
CA GLY A 561 0.32 8.85 -13.24
C GLY A 561 -0.47 8.45 -14.49
N ALA A 562 -0.47 7.13 -14.82
CA ALA A 562 -1.26 6.61 -15.92
C ALA A 562 -2.77 6.76 -15.69
N ILE A 563 -3.24 6.56 -14.46
CA ILE A 563 -4.66 6.77 -14.09
C ILE A 563 -5.04 8.25 -14.18
N TRP A 564 -4.19 9.18 -13.77
CA TRP A 564 -4.46 10.62 -13.99
C TRP A 564 -4.63 10.96 -15.46
N TYR A 565 -3.84 10.33 -16.35
CA TYR A 565 -4.01 10.50 -17.79
C TYR A 565 -5.36 9.96 -18.28
N VAL A 566 -5.77 8.80 -17.79
CA VAL A 566 -7.09 8.22 -18.08
C VAL A 566 -8.23 9.13 -17.60
N ILE A 567 -8.14 9.68 -16.39
CA ILE A 567 -9.13 10.64 -15.86
C ILE A 567 -9.18 11.89 -16.74
N ALA A 568 -8.03 12.41 -17.18
CA ALA A 568 -7.98 13.56 -18.08
C ALA A 568 -8.64 13.29 -19.44
N LEU A 569 -8.52 12.06 -19.96
CA LEU A 569 -9.24 11.64 -21.18
C LEU A 569 -10.76 11.64 -20.96
N LEU A 570 -11.23 11.09 -19.84
CA LEU A 570 -12.66 11.08 -19.47
C LEU A 570 -13.21 12.51 -19.36
N GLU A 571 -12.50 13.42 -18.66
CA GLU A 571 -12.89 14.82 -18.54
C GLU A 571 -12.86 15.58 -19.88
N SER A 572 -12.12 15.06 -20.87
CA SER A 572 -12.05 15.62 -22.24
C SER A 572 -13.03 14.95 -23.22
N GLY A 573 -13.86 14.00 -22.75
CA GLY A 573 -14.86 13.29 -23.58
C GLY A 573 -14.25 12.23 -24.51
N HIS A 574 -13.09 11.67 -24.19
CA HIS A 574 -12.43 10.59 -24.95
C HIS A 574 -12.67 9.23 -24.28
N ASP A 575 -13.91 8.90 -24.00
CA ASP A 575 -14.34 7.79 -23.15
C ASP A 575 -13.88 6.42 -23.66
N ASP A 576 -14.04 6.14 -24.96
CA ASP A 576 -13.62 4.86 -25.58
C ASP A 576 -12.11 4.65 -25.46
N PHE A 577 -11.33 5.72 -25.65
CA PHE A 577 -9.89 5.65 -25.52
C PHE A 577 -9.47 5.47 -24.07
N ALA A 578 -10.08 6.20 -23.15
CA ALA A 578 -9.88 6.02 -21.72
C ALA A 578 -10.19 4.58 -21.28
N TYR A 579 -11.31 4.02 -21.74
CA TYR A 579 -11.66 2.63 -21.44
C TYR A 579 -10.64 1.63 -21.99
N SER A 580 -10.15 1.84 -23.22
CA SER A 580 -9.10 0.98 -23.77
C SER A 580 -7.82 0.97 -22.93
N LEU A 581 -7.45 2.12 -22.37
CA LEU A 581 -6.29 2.23 -21.47
C LEU A 581 -6.54 1.61 -20.10
N ILE A 582 -7.75 1.75 -19.52
CA ILE A 582 -8.13 1.05 -18.28
C ILE A 582 -7.99 -0.47 -18.48
N LYS A 583 -8.47 -1.00 -19.59
CA LYS A 583 -8.29 -2.43 -19.92
C LYS A 583 -6.81 -2.83 -20.03
N MET A 584 -6.01 -1.94 -20.61
CA MET A 584 -4.56 -2.17 -20.74
C MET A 584 -3.86 -2.14 -19.38
N LEU A 585 -4.30 -1.30 -18.44
CA LEU A 585 -3.73 -1.17 -17.09
C LEU A 585 -4.24 -2.26 -16.12
N ASN A 586 -5.35 -2.92 -16.43
CA ASN A 586 -5.97 -3.91 -15.55
C ASN A 586 -5.08 -5.16 -15.40
N PRO A 587 -4.57 -5.48 -14.18
CA PRO A 587 -3.67 -6.59 -13.96
C PRO A 587 -4.28 -7.96 -14.30
N ILE A 588 -5.60 -8.12 -14.22
CA ILE A 588 -6.28 -9.35 -14.65
C ILE A 588 -5.99 -9.62 -16.13
N ASN A 589 -5.99 -8.58 -16.98
CA ASN A 589 -5.73 -8.71 -18.41
C ASN A 589 -4.26 -9.02 -18.75
N HIS A 590 -3.36 -8.93 -17.77
CA HIS A 590 -1.98 -9.37 -17.87
C HIS A 590 -1.76 -10.81 -17.35
N SER A 591 -2.82 -11.52 -16.99
CA SER A 591 -2.76 -12.86 -16.38
C SER A 591 -3.74 -13.85 -17.01
N LEU A 592 -4.21 -13.60 -18.24
CA LEU A 592 -5.20 -14.42 -18.93
C LEU A 592 -4.63 -15.71 -19.52
N THR A 593 -3.35 -15.77 -19.80
CA THR A 593 -2.66 -16.92 -20.32
C THR A 593 -1.40 -17.24 -19.53
N SER A 594 -0.89 -18.48 -19.62
CA SER A 594 0.37 -18.86 -18.96
C SER A 594 1.57 -18.01 -19.43
N LEU A 595 1.54 -17.48 -20.67
CA LEU A 595 2.58 -16.58 -21.17
C LEU A 595 2.46 -15.20 -20.55
N ASP A 596 1.23 -14.66 -20.41
CA ASP A 596 0.98 -13.38 -19.76
C ASP A 596 1.40 -13.45 -18.28
N VAL A 597 1.05 -14.52 -17.56
CA VAL A 597 1.48 -14.75 -16.16
C VAL A 597 3.00 -14.74 -16.04
N LYS A 598 3.73 -15.43 -16.94
CA LYS A 598 5.20 -15.44 -16.94
C LYS A 598 5.81 -14.07 -17.22
N ARG A 599 5.13 -13.21 -17.97
CA ARG A 599 5.60 -11.88 -18.31
C ARG A 599 5.27 -10.87 -17.23
N TYR A 600 4.07 -10.95 -16.63
CA TYR A 600 3.62 -10.04 -15.58
C TYR A 600 4.19 -10.39 -14.22
N GLU A 601 4.32 -11.67 -13.93
CA GLU A 601 4.89 -12.33 -12.74
C GLU A 601 4.12 -12.12 -11.43
N VAL A 602 3.60 -10.91 -11.19
CA VAL A 602 2.91 -10.57 -9.93
C VAL A 602 1.42 -10.95 -9.97
N GLU A 603 0.76 -10.78 -8.85
CA GLU A 603 -0.66 -11.14 -8.64
C GLU A 603 -1.59 -10.43 -9.64
N PRO A 604 -2.66 -11.09 -10.11
CA PRO A 604 -3.61 -10.50 -11.07
C PRO A 604 -4.49 -9.40 -10.47
N TYR A 605 -4.22 -8.98 -9.26
CA TYR A 605 -4.89 -7.89 -8.53
C TYR A 605 -3.90 -6.84 -8.00
N VAL A 606 -2.63 -6.92 -8.36
CA VAL A 606 -1.55 -5.98 -7.97
C VAL A 606 -1.00 -5.28 -9.21
N VAL A 607 -0.82 -3.97 -9.10
CA VAL A 607 -0.24 -3.12 -10.15
C VAL A 607 1.20 -2.73 -9.83
#